data_c294a147b9c91ca95325cb2230c25604
#
_entry.id   c294a147b9c91ca95325cb2230c25604
#
_cell.length_a   1.000
_cell.length_b   1.000
_cell.length_c   1.000
_cell.angle_alpha   90.00
_cell.angle_beta   90.00
_cell.angle_gamma   90.00
#
_symmetry.space_group_name_H-M   'P 1'
#
loop_
_entity.id
_entity.type
_entity.pdbx_description
1 polymer ?
#
loop_
_entity_poly.entity_id
_entity_poly.type
_entity_poly.pdbx_seq_one_letter_code
_entity_poly.pdbx_strand_id
1 'polypeptide(L)'
;MLSCQHPILRVLVVDDHELTRFSLKLALSSQRNIELVGLASNGKEAIEMVERHHPDVIILDLQMPVMDGLSASTHIKSIEPNTQIIAYTSVDDPQIEVMSQTAPIDVFCKKDTATMDLINLVKQLGNRNSKSIEGTVNSNYTE
;
A
#
# COMPACT_ATOMS: atom_id res chain seq x y z
N MET A 1 -2.59 -24.96 -16.85
CA MET A 1 -2.23 -24.71 -16.29
C MET A 1 -2.21 -24.05 -15.56
N LEU A 2 -2.07 -23.68 -15.55
CA LEU A 2 -2.14 -23.43 -14.67
C LEU A 2 -1.52 -22.87 -13.76
N SER A 3 -1.22 -23.08 -13.37
CA SER A 3 -0.36 -22.94 -12.24
C SER A 3 0.65 -21.86 -12.30
N CYS A 4 0.94 -21.31 -13.39
CA CYS A 4 1.87 -20.24 -13.49
C CYS A 4 1.28 -18.91 -13.21
N GLN A 5 0.09 -18.86 -12.76
CA GLN A 5 -0.56 -17.60 -12.53
C GLN A 5 -0.01 -16.95 -11.29
N HIS A 6 0.29 -15.66 -11.40
CA HIS A 6 0.69 -14.90 -10.26
C HIS A 6 -0.53 -14.61 -9.41
N PRO A 7 -0.37 -14.61 -8.11
CA PRO A 7 -1.47 -14.21 -7.24
C PRO A 7 -1.90 -12.79 -7.57
N ILE A 8 -3.16 -12.53 -7.39
CA ILE A 8 -3.70 -11.21 -7.61
C ILE A 8 -3.48 -10.41 -6.34
N LEU A 9 -2.84 -9.26 -6.48
CA LEU A 9 -2.60 -8.37 -5.35
C LEU A 9 -3.76 -7.41 -5.21
N ARG A 10 -4.28 -7.32 -4.02
CA ARG A 10 -5.41 -6.45 -3.72
C ARG A 10 -4.88 -5.15 -3.15
N VAL A 11 -5.18 -4.04 -3.82
CA VAL A 11 -4.58 -2.76 -3.52
C VAL A 11 -5.66 -1.73 -3.20
N LEU A 12 -5.42 -0.97 -2.14
CA LEU A 12 -6.27 0.14 -1.75
C LEU A 12 -5.50 1.44 -1.92
N VAL A 13 -6.14 2.44 -2.50
CA VAL A 13 -5.54 3.77 -2.65
C VAL A 13 -6.26 4.75 -1.72
N VAL A 14 -5.49 5.48 -0.94
CA VAL A 14 -6.02 6.46 0.02
C VAL A 14 -5.33 7.80 -0.22
N ASP A 15 -6.08 8.76 -0.72
CA ASP A 15 -5.55 10.09 -1.02
C ASP A 15 -6.73 11.04 -1.10
N ASP A 16 -6.57 12.24 -0.52
CA ASP A 16 -7.66 13.19 -0.54
C ASP A 16 -7.76 13.97 -1.85
N HIS A 17 -6.78 13.80 -2.74
CA HIS A 17 -6.77 14.47 -4.04
C HIS A 17 -7.47 13.59 -5.07
N GLU A 18 -8.57 14.09 -5.59
CA GLU A 18 -9.37 13.32 -6.54
C GLU A 18 -8.57 12.94 -7.78
N LEU A 19 -7.78 13.88 -8.28
CA LEU A 19 -7.00 13.63 -9.49
C LEU A 19 -5.97 12.53 -9.26
N THR A 20 -5.33 12.53 -8.10
CA THR A 20 -4.36 11.48 -7.76
C THR A 20 -5.04 10.13 -7.70
N ARG A 21 -6.21 10.07 -7.04
CA ARG A 21 -6.95 8.80 -6.96
C ARG A 21 -7.31 8.29 -8.36
N PHE A 22 -7.76 9.19 -9.21
CA PHE A 22 -8.16 8.80 -10.56
C PHE A 22 -6.97 8.31 -11.39
N SER A 23 -5.85 9.01 -11.31
CA SER A 23 -4.63 8.61 -12.00
C SER A 23 -4.16 7.23 -11.56
N LEU A 24 -4.14 7.00 -10.25
CA LEU A 24 -3.71 5.72 -9.74
C LEU A 24 -4.69 4.61 -10.09
N LYS A 25 -5.98 4.94 -10.09
CA LYS A 25 -6.98 3.98 -10.51
C LYS A 25 -6.71 3.49 -11.92
N LEU A 26 -6.47 4.42 -12.85
CA LEU A 26 -6.20 4.04 -14.23
C LEU A 26 -4.95 3.19 -14.34
N ALA A 27 -3.89 3.60 -13.66
CA ALA A 27 -2.62 2.90 -13.76
C ALA A 27 -2.69 1.51 -13.15
N LEU A 28 -3.28 1.38 -11.98
CA LEU A 28 -3.34 0.09 -11.30
C LEU A 28 -4.30 -0.85 -11.99
N SER A 29 -5.42 -0.32 -12.48
CA SER A 29 -6.43 -1.17 -13.13
C SER A 29 -5.95 -1.76 -14.45
N SER A 30 -4.91 -1.18 -15.04
CA SER A 30 -4.36 -1.72 -16.27
C SER A 30 -3.43 -2.91 -16.04
N GLN A 31 -3.10 -3.21 -14.80
CA GLN A 31 -2.20 -4.30 -14.47
C GLN A 31 -2.97 -5.59 -14.25
N ARG A 32 -2.50 -6.68 -14.87
CA ARG A 32 -3.23 -7.95 -14.83
C ARG A 32 -3.32 -8.55 -13.43
N ASN A 33 -2.24 -8.43 -12.68
CA ASN A 33 -2.16 -9.10 -11.39
C ASN A 33 -2.43 -8.17 -10.22
N ILE A 34 -3.10 -7.06 -10.48
CA ILE A 34 -3.51 -6.12 -9.43
C ILE A 34 -5.01 -5.92 -9.50
N GLU A 35 -5.65 -6.06 -8.36
CA GLU A 35 -7.05 -5.74 -8.22
C GLU A 35 -7.17 -4.51 -7.31
N LEU A 36 -7.68 -3.41 -7.85
CA LEU A 36 -7.92 -2.23 -7.04
C LEU A 36 -9.21 -2.45 -6.28
N VAL A 37 -9.10 -2.61 -4.96
CA VAL A 37 -10.29 -2.96 -4.16
C VAL A 37 -11.05 -1.73 -3.69
N GLY A 38 -10.43 -0.56 -3.74
CA GLY A 38 -11.15 0.64 -3.35
C GLY A 38 -10.30 1.88 -3.45
N LEU A 39 -10.99 3.01 -3.36
CA LEU A 39 -10.38 4.33 -3.31
C LEU A 39 -10.98 5.03 -2.10
N ALA A 40 -10.13 5.51 -1.21
CA ALA A 40 -10.58 6.23 -0.02
C ALA A 40 -10.04 7.64 -0.06
N SER A 41 -10.78 8.59 0.49
CA SER A 41 -10.38 9.98 0.48
C SER A 41 -9.91 10.48 1.84
N ASN A 42 -9.96 9.66 2.86
CA ASN A 42 -9.45 10.02 4.17
C ASN A 42 -9.18 8.75 4.98
N GLY A 43 -8.57 8.94 6.15
CA GLY A 43 -8.15 7.80 6.95
C GLY A 43 -9.30 6.98 7.50
N LYS A 44 -10.43 7.63 7.78
CA LYS A 44 -11.57 6.90 8.32
C LYS A 44 -12.13 5.95 7.27
N GLU A 45 -12.30 6.43 6.03
CA GLU A 45 -12.73 5.57 4.95
C GLU A 45 -11.75 4.45 4.70
N ALA A 46 -10.45 4.76 4.82
CA ALA A 46 -9.42 3.75 4.62
C ALA A 46 -9.59 2.61 5.61
N ILE A 47 -9.81 2.93 6.87
CA ILE A 47 -9.96 1.90 7.90
C ILE A 47 -11.17 1.03 7.60
N GLU A 48 -12.29 1.65 7.21
CA GLU A 48 -13.49 0.89 6.88
C GLU A 48 -13.24 -0.05 5.71
N MET A 49 -12.50 0.40 4.72
CA MET A 49 -12.21 -0.42 3.55
C MET A 49 -11.23 -1.54 3.86
N VAL A 50 -10.29 -1.28 4.75
CA VAL A 50 -9.36 -2.32 5.18
C VAL A 50 -10.11 -3.44 5.89
N GLU A 51 -11.06 -3.09 6.74
CA GLU A 51 -11.85 -4.08 7.44
C GLU A 51 -12.72 -4.90 6.50
N ARG A 52 -13.18 -4.27 5.42
CA ARG A 52 -14.07 -4.93 4.48
C ARG A 52 -13.33 -5.76 3.45
N HIS A 53 -12.22 -5.25 2.96
CA HIS A 53 -11.55 -5.82 1.78
C HIS A 53 -10.23 -6.52 2.07
N HIS A 54 -9.61 -6.25 3.21
CA HIS A 54 -8.34 -6.87 3.60
C HIS A 54 -7.30 -6.77 2.50
N PRO A 55 -6.90 -5.55 2.11
CA PRO A 55 -5.95 -5.40 0.99
C PRO A 55 -4.56 -5.91 1.35
N ASP A 56 -3.82 -6.27 0.33
CA ASP A 56 -2.43 -6.69 0.51
C ASP A 56 -1.50 -5.50 0.63
N VAL A 57 -1.79 -4.44 -0.13
CA VAL A 57 -0.95 -3.25 -0.17
C VAL A 57 -1.86 -2.03 -0.16
N ILE A 58 -1.46 -1.02 0.60
CA ILE A 58 -2.16 0.26 0.63
C ILE A 58 -1.20 1.36 0.19
N ILE A 59 -1.65 2.19 -0.74
CA ILE A 59 -0.95 3.42 -1.10
C ILE A 59 -1.64 4.52 -0.31
N LEU A 60 -0.92 5.12 0.63
CA LEU A 60 -1.52 5.98 1.66
C LEU A 60 -0.88 7.36 1.67
N ASP A 61 -1.68 8.39 1.42
CA ASP A 61 -1.26 9.77 1.60
C ASP A 61 -1.16 10.06 3.10
N LEU A 62 -0.09 10.71 3.51
CA LEU A 62 0.10 11.02 4.93
C LEU A 62 -0.58 12.31 5.36
N GLN A 63 -0.91 13.18 4.42
CA GLN A 63 -1.51 14.48 4.73
C GLN A 63 -2.94 14.53 4.22
N MET A 64 -3.87 14.24 5.10
CA MET A 64 -5.28 14.22 4.75
C MET A 64 -6.11 14.84 5.85
N PRO A 65 -7.28 15.39 5.50
CA PRO A 65 -8.20 15.88 6.53
C PRO A 65 -8.87 14.71 7.24
N VAL A 66 -9.55 14.99 8.32
CA VAL A 66 -10.33 14.06 9.13
C VAL A 66 -9.40 13.17 9.94
N MET A 67 -8.65 12.30 9.29
CA MET A 67 -7.68 11.45 9.96
C MET A 67 -6.47 11.36 9.05
N ASP A 68 -5.31 11.80 9.55
CA ASP A 68 -4.10 11.81 8.74
C ASP A 68 -3.59 10.38 8.52
N GLY A 69 -2.67 10.26 7.57
CA GLY A 69 -2.17 8.95 7.19
C GLY A 69 -1.38 8.25 8.28
N LEU A 70 -0.72 9.04 9.14
CA LEU A 70 0.05 8.45 10.22
C LEU A 70 -0.86 7.74 11.21
N SER A 71 -1.93 8.43 11.64
CA SER A 71 -2.91 7.82 12.53
C SER A 71 -3.58 6.63 11.88
N ALA A 72 -3.91 6.77 10.58
CA ALA A 72 -4.54 5.69 9.85
C ALA A 72 -3.62 4.48 9.77
N SER A 73 -2.33 4.68 9.51
CA SER A 73 -1.40 3.58 9.38
C SER A 73 -1.28 2.78 10.68
N THR A 74 -1.26 3.48 11.80
CA THR A 74 -1.20 2.83 13.10
C THR A 74 -2.43 1.96 13.32
N HIS A 75 -3.59 2.51 13.00
CA HIS A 75 -4.84 1.78 13.17
C HIS A 75 -4.90 0.57 12.23
N ILE A 76 -4.50 0.78 10.98
CA ILE A 76 -4.54 -0.30 9.99
C ILE A 76 -3.64 -1.45 10.41
N LYS A 77 -2.43 -1.16 10.85
CA LYS A 77 -1.52 -2.22 11.28
C LYS A 77 -2.02 -2.95 12.51
N SER A 78 -2.84 -2.30 13.32
CA SER A 78 -3.38 -2.97 14.50
C SER A 78 -4.44 -3.99 14.13
N ILE A 79 -5.18 -3.75 13.04
CA ILE A 79 -6.24 -4.66 12.62
C ILE A 79 -5.78 -5.61 11.51
N GLU A 80 -4.80 -5.20 10.71
CA GLU A 80 -4.28 -6.02 9.60
C GLU A 80 -2.77 -5.92 9.57
N PRO A 81 -2.08 -6.60 10.47
CA PRO A 81 -0.62 -6.43 10.57
C PRO A 81 0.14 -6.83 9.31
N ASN A 82 -0.43 -7.70 8.48
CA ASN A 82 0.25 -8.18 7.29
C ASN A 82 0.07 -7.28 6.07
N THR A 83 -0.84 -6.31 6.15
CA THR A 83 -1.03 -5.37 5.05
C THR A 83 0.21 -4.48 4.94
N GLN A 84 0.75 -4.36 3.74
CA GLN A 84 1.91 -3.50 3.49
C GLN A 84 1.44 -2.09 3.20
N ILE A 85 2.11 -1.11 3.79
CA ILE A 85 1.72 0.29 3.63
C ILE A 85 2.83 1.05 2.93
N ILE A 86 2.50 1.64 1.79
CA ILE A 86 3.36 2.57 1.08
C ILE A 86 2.86 3.98 1.41
N ALA A 87 3.67 4.78 2.07
CA ALA A 87 3.34 6.18 2.28
C ALA A 87 3.66 6.94 0.99
N TYR A 88 2.64 7.53 0.39
CA TYR A 88 2.76 8.24 -0.87
C TYR A 88 2.65 9.73 -0.56
N THR A 89 3.76 10.45 -0.64
CA THR A 89 3.88 11.73 0.04
C THR A 89 4.56 12.77 -0.83
N SER A 90 4.30 14.04 -0.54
CA SER A 90 4.90 15.14 -1.26
C SER A 90 6.41 15.19 -1.02
N VAL A 91 7.11 15.75 -2.00
CA VAL A 91 8.57 15.67 -2.07
C VAL A 91 9.25 16.35 -0.88
N ASP A 92 8.79 17.52 -0.50
CA ASP A 92 9.54 18.35 0.44
C ASP A 92 8.84 18.47 1.78
N ASP A 93 8.44 17.37 2.36
CA ASP A 93 7.83 17.42 3.69
C ASP A 93 8.87 17.05 4.73
N PRO A 94 9.34 18.03 5.51
CA PRO A 94 10.37 17.75 6.52
C PRO A 94 9.88 16.85 7.65
N GLN A 95 8.58 16.71 7.82
CA GLN A 95 8.05 15.84 8.87
C GLN A 95 8.19 14.38 8.54
N ILE A 96 8.42 14.05 7.28
CA ILE A 96 8.49 12.65 6.86
C ILE A 96 9.60 11.91 7.56
N GLU A 97 10.76 12.55 7.71
CA GLU A 97 11.88 11.90 8.37
C GLU A 97 11.55 11.57 9.82
N VAL A 98 10.85 12.47 10.48
CA VAL A 98 10.45 12.24 11.86
C VAL A 98 9.43 11.12 11.93
N MET A 99 8.47 11.16 11.03
CA MET A 99 7.42 10.16 11.00
C MET A 99 7.96 8.76 10.70
N SER A 100 8.99 8.68 9.85
CA SER A 100 9.52 7.39 9.44
C SER A 100 10.12 6.61 10.60
N GLN A 101 10.43 7.28 11.70
CA GLN A 101 11.01 6.59 12.84
C GLN A 101 9.97 5.97 13.75
N THR A 102 8.74 6.44 13.69
CA THR A 102 7.72 5.97 14.62
C THR A 102 6.50 5.36 13.94
N ALA A 103 6.31 5.64 12.66
CA ALA A 103 5.12 5.17 11.95
C ALA A 103 5.31 3.74 11.47
N PRO A 104 4.26 2.93 11.52
CA PRO A 104 4.33 1.55 11.02
C PRO A 104 4.13 1.51 9.51
N ILE A 105 4.96 2.23 8.80
CA ILE A 105 4.92 2.34 7.35
C ILE A 105 6.06 1.49 6.79
N ASP A 106 5.75 0.70 5.77
CA ASP A 106 6.73 -0.23 5.24
C ASP A 106 7.68 0.43 4.26
N VAL A 107 7.17 1.33 3.43
CA VAL A 107 8.00 2.03 2.44
C VAL A 107 7.46 3.43 2.25
N PHE A 108 8.37 4.40 2.05
CA PHE A 108 8.00 5.76 1.67
C PHE A 108 8.26 5.96 0.20
N CYS A 109 7.31 6.54 -0.52
CA CYS A 109 7.42 6.81 -1.93
C CYS A 109 6.98 8.25 -2.18
N LYS A 110 7.82 9.01 -2.85
CA LYS A 110 7.50 10.41 -3.14
C LYS A 110 6.51 10.50 -4.29
N LYS A 111 5.64 11.51 -4.25
CA LYS A 111 4.60 11.65 -5.26
C LYS A 111 5.14 12.00 -6.64
N ASP A 112 6.39 12.43 -6.74
CA ASP A 112 7.01 12.67 -8.04
C ASP A 112 7.65 11.42 -8.64
N THR A 113 7.52 10.28 -7.99
CA THR A 113 8.01 9.01 -8.51
C THR A 113 7.20 8.62 -9.75
N ALA A 114 7.88 8.08 -10.76
CA ALA A 114 7.21 7.62 -11.96
C ALA A 114 6.19 6.55 -11.62
N THR A 115 5.05 6.60 -12.29
CA THR A 115 3.94 5.69 -11.97
C THR A 115 4.35 4.23 -12.07
N MET A 116 5.13 3.87 -13.10
CA MET A 116 5.56 2.47 -13.23
C MET A 116 6.47 2.04 -12.10
N ASP A 117 7.25 2.96 -11.55
CA ASP A 117 8.09 2.63 -10.40
C ASP A 117 7.24 2.38 -9.16
N LEU A 118 6.17 3.15 -9.01
CA LEU A 118 5.24 2.91 -7.91
C LEU A 118 4.56 1.55 -8.08
N ILE A 119 4.13 1.23 -9.28
CA ILE A 119 3.49 -0.06 -9.55
C ILE A 119 4.44 -1.21 -9.25
N ASN A 120 5.71 -1.07 -9.65
CA ASN A 120 6.70 -2.10 -9.37
C ASN A 120 6.91 -2.26 -7.86
N LEU A 121 6.89 -1.16 -7.14
CA LEU A 121 7.01 -1.20 -5.70
C LEU A 121 5.82 -1.94 -5.07
N VAL A 122 4.62 -1.68 -5.56
CA VAL A 122 3.43 -2.40 -5.10
C VAL A 122 3.61 -3.89 -5.29
N LYS A 123 4.08 -4.29 -6.47
CA LYS A 123 4.27 -5.70 -6.76
C LYS A 123 5.34 -6.32 -5.89
N GLN A 124 6.42 -5.59 -5.65
CA GLN A 124 7.49 -6.10 -4.79
C GLN A 124 7.00 -6.33 -3.36
N LEU A 125 6.25 -5.38 -2.83
CA LEU A 125 5.75 -5.51 -1.46
C LEU A 125 4.72 -6.61 -1.35
N GLY A 126 3.82 -6.71 -2.32
CA GLY A 126 2.82 -7.75 -2.33
C GLY A 126 3.45 -9.13 -2.44
N ASN A 127 4.43 -9.27 -3.32
CA ASN A 127 5.12 -10.53 -3.47
C ASN A 127 5.96 -10.87 -2.26
N ARG A 128 6.56 -9.85 -1.64
CA ARG A 128 7.33 -10.08 -0.41
C ARG A 128 6.43 -10.61 0.70
N ASN A 129 5.25 -10.06 0.82
CA ASN A 129 4.30 -10.53 1.82
C ASN A 129 3.90 -11.98 1.58
N SER A 130 3.63 -12.31 0.33
CA SER A 130 3.35 -13.70 -0.05
C SER A 130 4.54 -14.60 0.23
N LYS A 131 5.73 -14.11 -0.13
CA LYS A 131 6.94 -14.88 0.09
C LYS A 131 7.25 -15.05 1.56
N SER A 132 6.86 -14.08 2.38
CA SER A 132 7.08 -14.23 3.81
C SER A 132 6.37 -15.44 4.35
N ILE A 133 5.19 -15.69 3.87
CA ILE A 133 4.43 -16.85 4.28
C ILE A 133 5.08 -18.12 3.79
N GLU A 134 5.49 -18.12 2.53
CA GLU A 134 6.20 -19.25 1.97
C GLU A 134 7.63 -19.29 2.43
N GLY A 135 8.19 -18.12 2.64
CA GLY A 135 9.59 -18.00 3.00
C GLY A 135 9.90 -18.61 4.34
N THR A 136 8.94 -18.68 5.21
CA THR A 136 9.14 -19.35 6.47
C THR A 136 9.49 -20.80 6.23
N VAL A 137 8.89 -21.39 5.20
CA VAL A 137 9.22 -22.76 4.82
C VAL A 137 10.51 -22.80 4.05
N ASN A 138 10.68 -21.89 3.10
CA ASN A 138 11.83 -21.93 2.21
C ASN A 138 13.12 -21.59 2.89
N SER A 139 13.08 -20.74 3.89
CA SER A 139 14.30 -20.35 4.55
C SER A 139 14.95 -21.52 5.26
N ASN A 140 14.21 -22.58 5.40
CA ASN A 140 14.76 -23.77 6.00
C ASN A 140 15.68 -24.52 5.08
N TYR A 141 15.61 -24.24 3.79
CA TYR A 141 16.51 -24.93 2.92
C TYR A 141 17.39 -24.08 2.08
N THR A 142 17.09 -22.85 1.94
CA THR A 142 17.98 -22.09 1.12
C THR A 142 19.25 -21.79 1.80
N GLU A 143 19.35 -22.11 2.94
CA GLU A 143 20.58 -21.91 3.60
C GLU A 143 21.36 -23.12 3.71
#